data_eb3921e26b64e4463be2f05d1dfb2536
#
_entry.id   eb3921e26b64e4463be2f05d1dfb2536
#
_cell.length_a   1.000
_cell.length_b   1.000
_cell.length_c   1.000
_cell.angle_alpha   90.00
_cell.angle_beta   90.00
_cell.angle_gamma   90.00
#
_symmetry.space_group_name_H-M   'P 1'
#
loop_
_entity.id
_entity.type
_entity.pdbx_description
1 polymer ?
#
loop_
_entity_poly.entity_id
_entity_poly.type
_entity_poly.pdbx_seq_one_letter_code
_entity_poly.pdbx_strand_id
1 'polypeptide(L)'
;PPPASTQTPYSVARPVYAAPTAGYSVGYALKDWRRLRQNSGYTFADYARLLNANPGWPEESKLRRWAERQMRPGENAGVVLAFFASKKPETGNGHARLADALSATGRGQEAIVAIKAAWASPDLSATDEQSIFARYSQYLTWEDHDRRTDALLFAKNGTDAERFLPMTSATRRAAFTARVAM
;
A
#
# COMPACT_ATOMS: atom_id res chain seq x y z
N PRO A 1 29.45 -30.93 -30.40
CA PRO A 1 28.29 -30.02 -30.31
C PRO A 1 27.77 -30.04 -28.87
N PRO A 2 27.57 -28.88 -28.22
CA PRO A 2 27.01 -28.82 -26.89
C PRO A 2 25.50 -29.08 -26.93
N PRO A 3 24.90 -29.62 -25.85
CA PRO A 3 23.47 -29.90 -25.82
C PRO A 3 22.65 -28.61 -25.77
N ALA A 4 21.56 -28.59 -26.52
CA ALA A 4 20.62 -27.49 -26.59
C ALA A 4 19.92 -27.28 -25.24
N SER A 5 20.02 -26.07 -24.68
CA SER A 5 19.29 -25.66 -23.50
C SER A 5 17.81 -25.53 -23.85
N THR A 6 17.00 -26.44 -23.38
CA THR A 6 15.55 -26.36 -23.40
C THR A 6 15.10 -25.30 -22.36
N GLN A 7 14.88 -24.08 -22.82
CA GLN A 7 14.20 -23.08 -22.03
C GLN A 7 12.72 -23.47 -21.92
N THR A 8 12.30 -23.85 -20.74
CA THR A 8 10.89 -24.02 -20.41
C THR A 8 10.22 -22.64 -20.47
N PRO A 9 9.16 -22.44 -21.27
CA PRO A 9 8.48 -21.16 -21.28
C PRO A 9 7.83 -20.93 -19.91
N TYR A 10 8.17 -19.83 -19.27
CA TYR A 10 7.49 -19.33 -18.07
C TYR A 10 6.02 -19.14 -18.43
N SER A 11 5.19 -20.10 -18.01
CA SER A 11 3.74 -19.96 -18.04
C SER A 11 3.37 -18.96 -16.94
N VAL A 12 3.22 -17.69 -17.32
CA VAL A 12 2.57 -16.70 -16.47
C VAL A 12 1.11 -17.14 -16.38
N ALA A 13 0.75 -17.79 -15.28
CA ALA A 13 -0.64 -18.07 -14.99
C ALA A 13 -1.40 -16.75 -15.01
N ARG A 14 -2.25 -16.54 -16.03
CA ARG A 14 -3.18 -15.42 -16.08
C ARG A 14 -4.01 -15.47 -14.80
N PRO A 15 -4.10 -14.37 -14.02
CA PRO A 15 -5.02 -14.36 -12.90
C PRO A 15 -6.41 -14.72 -13.43
N VAL A 16 -6.98 -15.79 -12.89
CA VAL A 16 -8.37 -16.16 -13.13
C VAL A 16 -9.18 -15.08 -12.45
N TYR A 17 -9.57 -14.07 -13.22
CA TYR A 17 -10.57 -13.12 -12.74
C TYR A 17 -11.84 -13.93 -12.52
N ALA A 18 -12.26 -14.01 -11.26
CA ALA A 18 -13.59 -14.52 -10.96
C ALA A 18 -14.58 -13.72 -11.81
N ALA A 19 -15.34 -14.42 -12.63
CA ALA A 19 -16.40 -13.80 -13.42
C ALA A 19 -17.24 -12.92 -12.49
N PRO A 20 -17.72 -11.75 -12.94
CA PRO A 20 -18.56 -10.90 -12.12
C PRO A 20 -19.68 -11.75 -11.55
N THR A 21 -19.80 -11.79 -10.23
CA THR A 21 -20.86 -12.50 -9.54
C THR A 21 -22.17 -12.09 -10.18
N ALA A 22 -22.94 -13.07 -10.66
CA ALA A 22 -24.23 -12.86 -11.32
C ALA A 22 -25.08 -11.90 -10.48
N GLY A 23 -25.28 -10.66 -10.96
CA GLY A 23 -26.02 -9.64 -10.22
C GLY A 23 -25.42 -8.23 -10.23
N TYR A 24 -24.11 -8.05 -10.52
CA TYR A 24 -23.50 -6.71 -10.59
C TYR A 24 -23.53 -6.21 -12.04
N SER A 25 -24.70 -5.74 -12.50
CA SER A 25 -24.88 -5.23 -13.87
C SER A 25 -24.15 -3.91 -14.08
N VAL A 26 -23.81 -3.58 -15.33
CA VAL A 26 -23.22 -2.29 -15.72
C VAL A 26 -24.03 -1.10 -15.17
N GLY A 27 -25.37 -1.23 -15.09
CA GLY A 27 -26.23 -0.19 -14.53
C GLY A 27 -25.98 0.04 -13.03
N TYR A 28 -25.76 -1.02 -12.24
CA TYR A 28 -25.40 -0.89 -10.82
C TYR A 28 -23.99 -0.33 -10.66
N ALA A 29 -23.04 -0.80 -11.46
CA ALA A 29 -21.68 -0.29 -11.46
C ALA A 29 -21.64 1.23 -11.75
N LEU A 30 -22.42 1.69 -12.71
CA LEU A 30 -22.52 3.11 -13.06
C LEU A 30 -23.13 3.96 -11.92
N LYS A 31 -24.15 3.44 -11.23
CA LYS A 31 -24.74 4.11 -10.07
C LYS A 31 -23.73 4.22 -8.93
N ASP A 32 -23.06 3.13 -8.59
CA ASP A 32 -22.05 3.09 -7.54
C ASP A 32 -20.88 4.02 -7.88
N TRP A 33 -20.38 3.99 -9.10
CA TRP A 33 -19.32 4.87 -9.55
C TRP A 33 -19.68 6.36 -9.42
N ARG A 34 -20.89 6.76 -9.84
CA ARG A 34 -21.36 8.14 -9.70
C ARG A 34 -21.41 8.58 -8.24
N ARG A 35 -21.85 7.69 -7.34
CA ARG A 35 -21.90 7.94 -5.90
C ARG A 35 -20.51 8.06 -5.31
N LEU A 36 -19.63 7.08 -5.56
CA LEU A 36 -18.29 7.01 -4.99
C LEU A 36 -17.38 8.16 -5.44
N ARG A 37 -17.63 8.73 -6.62
CA ARG A 37 -16.92 9.94 -7.09
C ARG A 37 -17.18 11.19 -6.23
N GLN A 38 -18.26 11.23 -5.47
CA GLN A 38 -18.58 12.35 -4.56
C GLN A 38 -17.72 12.31 -3.29
N ASN A 39 -17.01 11.21 -3.03
CA ASN A 39 -16.07 11.03 -1.94
C ASN A 39 -16.59 11.46 -0.56
N SER A 40 -17.84 11.16 -0.23
CA SER A 40 -18.41 11.50 1.05
C SER A 40 -19.10 10.30 1.70
N GLY A 41 -18.63 9.90 2.89
CA GLY A 41 -19.29 8.92 3.75
C GLY A 41 -19.26 7.45 3.28
N TYR A 42 -18.41 7.10 2.32
CA TYR A 42 -18.28 5.72 1.83
C TYR A 42 -17.15 4.97 2.54
N THR A 43 -17.37 3.67 2.76
CA THR A 43 -16.41 2.77 3.39
C THR A 43 -15.45 2.18 2.36
N PHE A 44 -14.33 1.59 2.85
CA PHE A 44 -13.46 0.79 2.00
C PHE A 44 -14.22 -0.31 1.24
N ALA A 45 -15.14 -1.00 1.91
CA ALA A 45 -15.92 -2.08 1.30
C ALA A 45 -16.77 -1.60 0.10
N ASP A 46 -17.28 -0.37 0.13
CA ASP A 46 -18.04 0.20 -0.98
C ASP A 46 -17.16 0.37 -2.22
N TYR A 47 -15.95 0.91 -2.04
CA TYR A 47 -14.97 1.05 -3.13
C TYR A 47 -14.47 -0.31 -3.63
N ALA A 48 -14.12 -1.23 -2.70
CA ALA A 48 -13.60 -2.54 -3.05
C ALA A 48 -14.61 -3.35 -3.88
N ARG A 49 -15.90 -3.29 -3.52
CA ARG A 49 -16.97 -3.95 -4.28
C ARG A 49 -17.01 -3.48 -5.74
N LEU A 50 -16.97 -2.17 -5.99
CA LEU A 50 -16.98 -1.63 -7.35
C LEU A 50 -15.70 -2.03 -8.10
N LEU A 51 -14.54 -1.77 -7.51
CA LEU A 51 -13.25 -1.85 -8.20
C LEU A 51 -12.79 -3.29 -8.42
N ASN A 52 -13.10 -4.20 -7.49
CA ASN A 52 -12.80 -5.62 -7.68
C ASN A 52 -13.68 -6.26 -8.77
N ALA A 53 -14.95 -5.83 -8.87
CA ALA A 53 -15.86 -6.34 -9.89
C ALA A 53 -15.64 -5.71 -11.28
N ASN A 54 -15.02 -4.52 -11.36
CA ASN A 54 -14.89 -3.75 -12.59
C ASN A 54 -13.48 -3.18 -12.76
N PRO A 55 -12.45 -4.02 -12.97
CA PRO A 55 -11.10 -3.55 -13.21
C PRO A 55 -11.02 -2.69 -14.48
N GLY A 56 -10.26 -1.60 -14.44
CA GLY A 56 -10.16 -0.67 -15.55
C GLY A 56 -11.29 0.37 -15.63
N TRP A 57 -12.14 0.46 -14.61
CA TRP A 57 -13.23 1.44 -14.58
C TRP A 57 -12.71 2.89 -14.63
N PRO A 58 -13.46 3.85 -15.22
CA PRO A 58 -13.03 5.25 -15.26
C PRO A 58 -12.65 5.81 -13.88
N GLU A 59 -11.57 6.57 -13.83
CA GLU A 59 -11.00 7.15 -12.61
C GLU A 59 -10.55 6.12 -11.55
N GLU A 60 -10.26 4.88 -11.95
CA GLU A 60 -9.90 3.80 -11.04
C GLU A 60 -8.78 4.20 -10.06
N SER A 61 -7.69 4.81 -10.53
CA SER A 61 -6.56 5.20 -9.66
C SER A 61 -6.97 6.21 -8.59
N LYS A 62 -7.85 7.15 -8.92
CA LYS A 62 -8.39 8.12 -7.98
C LYS A 62 -9.28 7.44 -6.92
N LEU A 63 -10.18 6.56 -7.36
CA LEU A 63 -11.06 5.81 -6.47
C LEU A 63 -10.27 4.85 -5.58
N ARG A 64 -9.17 4.24 -6.08
CA ARG A 64 -8.28 3.40 -5.27
C ARG A 64 -7.61 4.18 -4.15
N ARG A 65 -7.05 5.37 -4.42
CA ARG A 65 -6.48 6.21 -3.36
C ARG A 65 -7.52 6.62 -2.32
N TRP A 66 -8.75 6.90 -2.74
CA TRP A 66 -9.82 7.18 -1.79
C TRP A 66 -10.21 5.96 -0.97
N ALA A 67 -10.30 4.78 -1.59
CA ALA A 67 -10.51 3.51 -0.91
C ALA A 67 -9.43 3.26 0.15
N GLU A 68 -8.16 3.40 -0.22
CA GLU A 68 -7.05 3.20 0.70
C GLU A 68 -7.11 4.12 1.92
N ARG A 69 -7.53 5.37 1.75
CA ARG A 69 -7.71 6.32 2.86
C ARG A 69 -8.87 5.94 3.79
N GLN A 70 -9.84 5.19 3.30
CA GLN A 70 -10.98 4.72 4.12
C GLN A 70 -10.70 3.40 4.84
N MET A 71 -9.62 2.70 4.50
CA MET A 71 -9.25 1.45 5.17
C MET A 71 -8.99 1.68 6.65
N ARG A 72 -9.46 0.75 7.47
CA ARG A 72 -9.29 0.75 8.93
C ARG A 72 -8.50 -0.48 9.37
N PRO A 73 -7.83 -0.46 10.54
CA PRO A 73 -7.34 -1.68 11.16
C PRO A 73 -8.50 -2.68 11.35
N GLY A 74 -8.23 -3.96 11.04
CA GLY A 74 -9.24 -5.03 11.15
C GLY A 74 -10.14 -5.22 9.93
N GLU A 75 -9.84 -4.59 8.78
CA GLU A 75 -10.50 -4.91 7.51
C GLU A 75 -10.38 -6.41 7.18
N ASN A 76 -11.38 -6.94 6.48
CA ASN A 76 -11.36 -8.34 6.07
C ASN A 76 -10.15 -8.62 5.16
N ALA A 77 -9.26 -9.52 5.62
CA ALA A 77 -8.00 -9.83 4.93
C ALA A 77 -8.22 -10.30 3.49
N GLY A 78 -9.23 -11.13 3.23
CA GLY A 78 -9.55 -11.63 1.89
C GLY A 78 -9.94 -10.49 0.94
N VAL A 79 -10.75 -9.53 1.42
CA VAL A 79 -11.15 -8.35 0.63
C VAL A 79 -9.96 -7.45 0.33
N VAL A 80 -9.10 -7.20 1.32
CA VAL A 80 -7.88 -6.40 1.17
C VAL A 80 -6.92 -7.04 0.17
N LEU A 81 -6.67 -8.34 0.31
CA LEU A 81 -5.79 -9.07 -0.62
C LEU A 81 -6.35 -9.08 -2.05
N ALA A 82 -7.65 -9.28 -2.22
CA ALA A 82 -8.29 -9.21 -3.53
C ALA A 82 -8.18 -7.80 -4.14
N PHE A 83 -8.36 -6.75 -3.32
CA PHE A 83 -8.25 -5.37 -3.76
C PHE A 83 -6.86 -5.03 -4.28
N PHE A 84 -5.80 -5.53 -3.63
CA PHE A 84 -4.41 -5.29 -4.02
C PHE A 84 -3.82 -6.34 -4.98
N ALA A 85 -4.60 -7.34 -5.38
CA ALA A 85 -4.12 -8.40 -6.29
C ALA A 85 -3.71 -7.86 -7.67
N SER A 86 -4.41 -6.84 -8.18
CA SER A 86 -4.17 -6.26 -9.50
C SER A 86 -3.28 -5.02 -9.48
N LYS A 87 -3.27 -4.27 -8.39
CA LYS A 87 -2.52 -3.02 -8.23
C LYS A 87 -1.99 -2.89 -6.81
N LYS A 88 -0.72 -2.53 -6.69
CA LYS A 88 -0.08 -2.29 -5.40
C LYS A 88 -0.70 -1.05 -4.71
N PRO A 89 -0.61 -0.98 -3.35
CA PRO A 89 -0.98 0.23 -2.63
C PRO A 89 -0.21 1.46 -3.10
N GLU A 90 -0.88 2.62 -3.08
CA GLU A 90 -0.30 3.92 -3.42
C GLU A 90 -0.10 4.80 -2.19
N THR A 91 -0.68 4.43 -1.02
CA THR A 91 -0.63 5.22 0.22
C THR A 91 -0.01 4.43 1.37
N GLY A 92 0.51 5.16 2.38
CA GLY A 92 1.02 4.55 3.61
C GLY A 92 -0.04 3.70 4.32
N ASN A 93 -1.29 4.19 4.38
CA ASN A 93 -2.41 3.43 4.95
C ASN A 93 -2.70 2.15 4.15
N GLY A 94 -2.73 2.23 2.81
CA GLY A 94 -2.92 1.06 1.96
C GLY A 94 -1.85 -0.01 2.19
N HIS A 95 -0.58 0.38 2.27
CA HIS A 95 0.52 -0.54 2.59
C HIS A 95 0.40 -1.14 3.99
N ALA A 96 0.02 -0.34 5.00
CA ALA A 96 -0.18 -0.83 6.36
C ALA A 96 -1.32 -1.85 6.43
N ARG A 97 -2.46 -1.59 5.79
CA ARG A 97 -3.59 -2.54 5.75
C ARG A 97 -3.27 -3.80 4.94
N LEU A 98 -2.50 -3.68 3.86
CA LEU A 98 -1.99 -4.86 3.15
C LEU A 98 -1.11 -5.72 4.06
N ALA A 99 -0.24 -5.11 4.84
CA ALA A 99 0.60 -5.83 5.80
C ALA A 99 -0.23 -6.54 6.88
N ASP A 100 -1.26 -5.88 7.42
CA ASP A 100 -2.19 -6.51 8.38
C ASP A 100 -2.86 -7.75 7.77
N ALA A 101 -3.35 -7.65 6.53
CA ALA A 101 -4.00 -8.76 5.82
C ALA A 101 -3.04 -9.92 5.51
N LEU A 102 -1.81 -9.61 5.11
CA LEU A 102 -0.75 -10.59 4.87
C LEU A 102 -0.36 -11.31 6.17
N SER A 103 -0.21 -10.56 7.26
CA SER A 103 0.08 -11.14 8.58
C SER A 103 -1.04 -12.06 9.05
N ALA A 104 -2.29 -11.65 8.90
CA ALA A 104 -3.47 -12.44 9.29
C ALA A 104 -3.61 -13.75 8.48
N THR A 105 -3.01 -13.82 7.30
CA THR A 105 -3.02 -15.00 6.42
C THR A 105 -1.72 -15.81 6.46
N GLY A 106 -0.83 -15.56 7.42
CA GLY A 106 0.43 -16.29 7.61
C GLY A 106 1.54 -15.92 6.63
N ARG A 107 1.37 -14.86 5.83
CA ARG A 107 2.33 -14.40 4.82
C ARG A 107 3.32 -13.39 5.42
N GLY A 108 3.99 -13.75 6.52
CA GLY A 108 4.79 -12.84 7.33
C GLY A 108 5.92 -12.13 6.58
N GLN A 109 6.64 -12.81 5.68
CA GLN A 109 7.71 -12.17 4.91
C GLN A 109 7.19 -11.08 3.96
N GLU A 110 6.06 -11.33 3.33
CA GLU A 110 5.42 -10.34 2.46
C GLU A 110 4.84 -9.18 3.28
N ALA A 111 4.35 -9.45 4.49
CA ALA A 111 3.91 -8.42 5.43
C ALA A 111 5.07 -7.48 5.79
N ILE A 112 6.28 -7.99 6.05
CA ILE A 112 7.45 -7.16 6.33
C ILE A 112 7.78 -6.25 5.14
N VAL A 113 7.69 -6.75 3.91
CA VAL A 113 7.90 -5.91 2.70
C VAL A 113 6.86 -4.80 2.64
N ALA A 114 5.59 -5.11 2.90
CA ALA A 114 4.52 -4.10 2.91
C ALA A 114 4.70 -3.08 4.06
N ILE A 115 5.15 -3.52 5.25
CA ILE A 115 5.49 -2.64 6.38
C ILE A 115 6.61 -1.66 6.00
N LYS A 116 7.68 -2.12 5.36
CA LYS A 116 8.77 -1.24 4.91
C LYS A 116 8.30 -0.22 3.87
N ALA A 117 7.38 -0.60 3.00
CA ALA A 117 6.76 0.32 2.04
C ALA A 117 5.86 1.35 2.75
N ALA A 118 5.04 0.91 3.72
CA ALA A 118 4.26 1.81 4.57
C ALA A 118 5.18 2.81 5.32
N TRP A 119 6.25 2.30 5.92
CA TRP A 119 7.23 3.12 6.65
C TRP A 119 7.86 4.20 5.80
N ALA A 120 8.19 3.89 4.55
CA ALA A 120 8.77 4.85 3.61
C ALA A 120 7.75 5.87 3.04
N SER A 121 6.44 5.69 3.29
CA SER A 121 5.40 6.59 2.76
C SER A 121 5.29 7.86 3.61
N PRO A 122 5.35 9.06 3.01
CA PRO A 122 5.28 10.31 3.77
C PRO A 122 3.90 10.61 4.36
N ASP A 123 2.85 9.94 3.85
CA ASP A 123 1.45 10.08 4.27
C ASP A 123 1.01 9.03 5.30
N LEU A 124 1.96 8.28 5.88
CA LEU A 124 1.65 7.33 6.95
C LEU A 124 1.14 8.08 8.18
N SER A 125 -0.01 7.65 8.72
CA SER A 125 -0.59 8.28 9.90
C SER A 125 0.30 8.09 11.15
N ALA A 126 0.25 9.03 12.09
CA ALA A 126 0.98 8.91 13.36
C ALA A 126 0.59 7.64 14.14
N THR A 127 -0.67 7.23 14.08
CA THR A 127 -1.15 6.00 14.73
C THR A 127 -0.53 4.75 14.09
N ASP A 128 -0.50 4.68 12.76
CA ASP A 128 0.13 3.56 12.06
C ASP A 128 1.65 3.57 12.24
N GLU A 129 2.28 4.76 12.23
CA GLU A 129 3.70 4.90 12.52
C GLU A 129 4.07 4.30 13.88
N GLN A 130 3.33 4.69 14.94
CA GLN A 130 3.54 4.14 16.28
C GLN A 130 3.31 2.63 16.33
N SER A 131 2.25 2.14 15.71
CA SER A 131 1.94 0.71 15.65
C SER A 131 3.01 -0.09 14.92
N ILE A 132 3.48 0.40 13.78
CA ILE A 132 4.55 -0.22 13.00
C ILE A 132 5.84 -0.22 13.81
N PHE A 133 6.23 0.89 14.40
CA PHE A 133 7.44 0.98 15.18
C PHE A 133 7.42 0.03 16.39
N ALA A 134 6.32 -0.01 17.13
CA ALA A 134 6.16 -0.90 18.28
C ALA A 134 6.25 -2.39 17.93
N ARG A 135 5.72 -2.79 16.77
CA ARG A 135 5.59 -4.22 16.40
C ARG A 135 6.70 -4.72 15.48
N TYR A 136 7.28 -3.84 14.68
CA TYR A 136 8.15 -4.22 13.56
C TYR A 136 9.52 -3.50 13.57
N SER A 137 9.87 -2.72 14.60
CA SER A 137 11.14 -1.99 14.67
C SER A 137 12.36 -2.89 14.42
N GLN A 138 12.32 -4.14 14.90
CA GLN A 138 13.40 -5.13 14.69
C GLN A 138 13.64 -5.48 13.20
N TYR A 139 12.70 -5.21 12.31
CA TYR A 139 12.80 -5.45 10.86
C TYR A 139 13.15 -4.18 10.08
N LEU A 140 13.11 -3.01 10.73
CA LEU A 140 13.48 -1.74 10.12
C LEU A 140 14.99 -1.51 10.23
N THR A 141 15.64 -1.32 9.09
CA THR A 141 17.06 -1.04 9.01
C THR A 141 17.34 0.45 8.93
N TRP A 142 18.63 0.85 9.03
CA TRP A 142 19.02 2.25 8.80
C TRP A 142 18.59 2.76 7.44
N GLU A 143 18.65 1.92 6.40
CA GLU A 143 18.18 2.27 5.07
C GLU A 143 16.67 2.50 5.01
N ASP A 144 15.90 1.81 5.84
CA ASP A 144 14.46 2.04 5.96
C ASP A 144 14.18 3.40 6.62
N HIS A 145 14.95 3.77 7.64
CA HIS A 145 14.88 5.09 8.28
C HIS A 145 15.38 6.20 7.35
N ASP A 146 16.42 5.96 6.57
CA ASP A 146 16.89 6.89 5.54
C ASP A 146 15.82 7.18 4.51
N ARG A 147 15.14 6.14 4.01
CA ARG A 147 14.03 6.28 3.03
C ARG A 147 12.88 7.08 3.62
N ARG A 148 12.49 6.81 4.87
CA ARG A 148 11.45 7.58 5.54
C ARG A 148 11.83 9.04 5.68
N THR A 149 13.00 9.33 6.21
CA THR A 149 13.50 10.69 6.41
C THR A 149 13.53 11.45 5.08
N ASP A 150 14.03 10.83 4.02
CA ASP A 150 14.08 11.42 2.68
C ASP A 150 12.69 11.72 2.12
N ALA A 151 11.74 10.79 2.28
CA ALA A 151 10.35 10.96 1.85
C ALA A 151 9.66 12.11 2.60
N LEU A 152 9.85 12.20 3.92
CA LEU A 152 9.32 13.31 4.73
C LEU A 152 9.91 14.66 4.31
N LEU A 153 11.22 14.74 4.09
CA LEU A 153 11.87 15.95 3.61
C LEU A 153 11.40 16.34 2.20
N PHE A 154 11.20 15.36 1.33
CA PHE A 154 10.63 15.62 -0.01
C PHE A 154 9.19 16.16 0.08
N ALA A 155 8.41 15.65 1.02
CA ALA A 155 7.06 16.14 1.31
C ALA A 155 7.03 17.46 2.11
N LYS A 156 8.19 18.10 2.34
CA LYS A 156 8.35 19.34 3.12
C LYS A 156 7.88 19.21 4.58
N ASN A 157 7.98 18.03 5.14
CA ASN A 157 7.67 17.75 6.54
C ASN A 157 8.96 17.60 7.36
N GLY A 158 9.69 18.71 7.56
CA GLY A 158 10.94 18.75 8.29
C GLY A 158 10.79 18.35 9.76
N THR A 159 9.71 18.78 10.41
CA THR A 159 9.45 18.47 11.83
C THR A 159 9.35 16.97 12.07
N ASP A 160 8.63 16.24 11.22
CA ASP A 160 8.55 14.78 11.36
C ASP A 160 9.88 14.12 10.96
N ALA A 161 10.58 14.65 9.93
CA ALA A 161 11.87 14.12 9.51
C ALA A 161 12.91 14.21 10.62
N GLU A 162 12.93 15.30 11.39
CA GLU A 162 13.88 15.53 12.48
C GLU A 162 13.86 14.41 13.52
N ARG A 163 12.68 13.87 13.85
CA ARG A 163 12.53 12.78 14.83
C ARG A 163 13.25 11.51 14.43
N PHE A 164 13.50 11.30 13.14
CA PHE A 164 14.16 10.10 12.62
C PHE A 164 15.67 10.26 12.45
N LEU A 165 16.24 11.47 12.54
CA LEU A 165 17.69 11.71 12.37
C LEU A 165 18.58 10.77 13.19
N PRO A 166 18.30 10.49 14.49
CA PRO A 166 19.11 9.58 15.28
C PRO A 166 19.15 8.14 14.74
N MET A 167 18.11 7.72 14.02
CA MET A 167 17.93 6.35 13.49
C MET A 167 18.46 6.20 12.06
N THR A 168 18.83 7.31 11.39
CA THR A 168 19.40 7.28 10.04
C THR A 168 20.83 6.77 10.02
N SER A 169 21.30 6.33 8.85
CA SER A 169 22.68 5.94 8.65
C SER A 169 23.64 7.12 8.94
N ALA A 170 24.81 6.81 9.50
CA ALA A 170 25.83 7.82 9.81
C ALA A 170 26.26 8.61 8.57
N THR A 171 26.30 7.96 7.41
CA THR A 171 26.70 8.56 6.13
C THR A 171 25.72 9.62 5.61
N ARG A 172 24.42 9.46 5.88
CA ARG A 172 23.38 10.37 5.36
C ARG A 172 22.91 11.40 6.39
N ARG A 173 23.17 11.16 7.67
CA ARG A 173 22.67 12.00 8.77
C ARG A 173 23.02 13.48 8.62
N ALA A 174 24.28 13.81 8.30
CA ALA A 174 24.71 15.21 8.13
C ALA A 174 23.92 15.92 7.01
N ALA A 175 23.69 15.22 5.89
CA ALA A 175 22.90 15.78 4.78
C ALA A 175 21.44 15.98 5.15
N PHE A 176 20.83 15.04 5.88
CA PHE A 176 19.45 15.18 6.36
C PHE A 176 19.33 16.33 7.38
N THR A 177 20.26 16.44 8.33
CA THR A 177 20.26 17.55 9.29
C THR A 177 20.31 18.90 8.60
N ALA A 178 21.15 19.04 7.58
CA ALA A 178 21.22 20.28 6.80
C ALA A 178 19.89 20.59 6.08
N ARG A 179 19.22 19.57 5.53
CA ARG A 179 17.92 19.75 4.85
C ARG A 179 16.76 20.08 5.79
N VAL A 180 16.80 19.58 7.04
CA VAL A 180 15.80 19.92 8.07
C VAL A 180 15.91 21.40 8.47
N ALA A 181 17.13 21.96 8.47
CA ALA A 181 17.40 23.36 8.87
C ALA A 181 17.05 24.40 7.77
N MET A 182 16.68 23.97 6.57
CA MET A 182 16.31 24.84 5.44
C MET A 182 14.81 25.12 5.37
#